data_c1ff1a392738149708e9d6fdd0930a3e
#
_entry.id   c1ff1a392738149708e9d6fdd0930a3e
#
_cell.length_a   1.000
_cell.length_b   1.000
_cell.length_c   1.000
_cell.angle_alpha   90.00
_cell.angle_beta   90.00
_cell.angle_gamma   90.00
#
_symmetry.space_group_name_H-M   'P 1'
#
loop_
_entity.id
_entity.type
_entity.pdbx_description
1 polymer ?
#
loop_
_entity_poly.entity_id
_entity_poly.type
_entity_poly.pdbx_seq_one_letter_code
_entity_poly.pdbx_strand_id
1 'polypeptide(L)'
;TDGCTRSLENLYSTAKALEYEGISTFIHTGSYALPSATFTGSVTRDLVLIDKVIGCKIAMSDNRGSYPTAQEFIKTLTQIRIGGMISKKGGVLHMHMGGLADKFDLIFSVIKDYSFPVNYFSPTHCARTKELFDEAIKFQKMGGYIDITSGGSQFAPLHEAIAYGLANGLNLERLTMSSDGNGSVPRFDENGALVGYGCASCETNLEVIQACVKNKILTIPQALSMMGKNVAKYLNLNGK
;
A
#
# COMPACT_ATOMS: atom_id res chain seq x y z
N THR A 1 -5.04 -0.23 -10.47
CA THR A 1 -3.67 -0.67 -10.69
C THR A 1 -3.34 -0.98 -12.13
N ASP A 2 -4.30 -1.34 -12.94
CA ASP A 2 -4.11 -1.54 -14.39
C ASP A 2 -3.97 -0.17 -15.08
N GLY A 3 -2.74 0.23 -15.37
CA GLY A 3 -2.44 1.47 -16.10
C GLY A 3 -2.41 1.32 -17.63
N CYS A 4 -2.70 0.13 -18.15
CA CYS A 4 -2.65 -0.15 -19.58
C CYS A 4 -4.03 -0.09 -20.26
N THR A 5 -5.05 -0.68 -19.59
CA THR A 5 -6.40 -0.83 -20.19
C THR A 5 -7.47 -0.02 -19.44
N ARG A 6 -7.15 0.56 -18.29
CA ARG A 6 -8.06 1.38 -17.47
C ARG A 6 -7.51 2.78 -17.30
N SER A 7 -8.41 3.76 -17.21
CA SER A 7 -8.04 5.16 -17.00
C SER A 7 -8.29 5.62 -15.57
N LEU A 8 -7.69 6.74 -15.19
CA LEU A 8 -7.95 7.40 -13.91
C LEU A 8 -9.40 7.91 -13.83
N GLU A 9 -10.01 8.29 -14.95
CA GLU A 9 -11.41 8.70 -15.01
C GLU A 9 -12.33 7.54 -14.63
N ASN A 10 -12.04 6.31 -15.11
CA ASN A 10 -12.79 5.12 -14.71
C ASN A 10 -12.64 4.84 -13.22
N LEU A 11 -11.43 4.98 -12.66
CA LEU A 11 -11.20 4.84 -11.23
C LEU A 11 -12.01 5.87 -10.43
N TYR A 12 -11.98 7.13 -10.86
CA TYR A 12 -12.72 8.21 -10.21
C TYR A 12 -14.24 7.98 -10.28
N SER A 13 -14.75 7.58 -11.45
CA SER A 13 -16.16 7.23 -11.65
C SER A 13 -16.61 6.10 -10.72
N THR A 14 -15.81 5.04 -10.60
CA THR A 14 -16.08 3.93 -9.67
C THR A 14 -16.08 4.41 -8.22
N ALA A 15 -15.14 5.25 -7.84
CA ALA A 15 -15.09 5.84 -6.50
C ALA A 15 -16.35 6.67 -6.20
N LYS A 16 -16.83 7.43 -7.17
CA LYS A 16 -18.09 8.22 -7.04
C LYS A 16 -19.31 7.29 -6.93
N ALA A 17 -19.37 6.22 -7.72
CA ALA A 17 -20.47 5.25 -7.64
C ALA A 17 -20.55 4.61 -6.25
N LEU A 18 -19.42 4.20 -5.68
CA LEU A 18 -19.37 3.66 -4.31
C LEU A 18 -19.81 4.66 -3.24
N GLU A 19 -19.58 5.97 -3.45
CA GLU A 19 -20.11 6.99 -2.54
C GLU A 19 -21.63 7.10 -2.57
N TYR A 20 -22.23 6.91 -3.73
CA TYR A 20 -23.70 6.82 -3.84
C TYR A 20 -24.26 5.63 -3.07
N GLU A 21 -23.49 4.54 -2.97
CA GLU A 21 -23.82 3.37 -2.16
C GLU A 21 -23.49 3.56 -0.65
N GLY A 22 -23.00 4.73 -0.25
CA GLY A 22 -22.73 5.06 1.14
C GLY A 22 -21.33 4.70 1.63
N ILE A 23 -20.40 4.36 0.74
CA ILE A 23 -19.02 4.00 1.08
C ILE A 23 -18.09 5.21 0.80
N SER A 24 -17.46 5.76 1.85
CA SER A 24 -16.43 6.80 1.66
C SER A 24 -15.24 6.25 0.89
N THR A 25 -14.81 6.96 -0.15
CA THR A 25 -13.74 6.52 -1.04
C THR A 25 -12.66 7.56 -1.21
N PHE A 26 -11.41 7.07 -1.27
CA PHE A 26 -10.23 7.85 -1.65
C PHE A 26 -9.46 7.08 -2.73
N ILE A 27 -8.69 7.80 -3.54
CA ILE A 27 -7.93 7.21 -4.64
C ILE A 27 -6.49 7.71 -4.64
N HIS A 28 -5.63 6.95 -5.30
CA HIS A 28 -4.28 7.37 -5.68
C HIS A 28 -4.25 7.66 -7.18
N THR A 29 -3.57 8.73 -7.58
CA THR A 29 -3.15 8.91 -8.98
C THR A 29 -1.98 7.97 -9.30
N GLY A 30 -1.61 7.81 -10.56
CA GLY A 30 -0.56 6.88 -10.97
C GLY A 30 -1.04 5.44 -11.16
N SER A 31 -0.09 4.56 -11.44
CA SER A 31 -0.31 3.12 -11.58
C SER A 31 0.93 2.34 -11.12
N TYR A 32 1.56 1.52 -11.98
CA TYR A 32 2.78 0.78 -11.62
C TYR A 32 4.05 1.49 -12.06
N ALA A 33 4.01 2.30 -13.11
CA ALA A 33 5.19 2.89 -13.73
C ALA A 33 5.36 4.39 -13.43
N LEU A 34 6.59 4.87 -13.55
CA LEU A 34 6.93 6.28 -13.67
C LEU A 34 7.30 6.59 -15.15
N PRO A 35 6.98 7.79 -15.64
CA PRO A 35 6.22 8.86 -14.96
C PRO A 35 4.78 8.47 -14.68
N SER A 36 4.25 8.95 -13.55
CA SER A 36 2.89 8.60 -13.10
C SER A 36 1.82 9.12 -14.05
N ALA A 37 0.82 8.29 -14.39
CA ALA A 37 -0.41 8.75 -14.99
C ALA A 37 -1.14 9.71 -14.04
N THR A 38 -1.63 10.84 -14.53
CA THR A 38 -2.25 11.91 -13.74
C THR A 38 -3.47 12.46 -14.44
N PHE A 39 -4.45 12.99 -13.68
CA PHE A 39 -5.61 13.67 -14.25
C PHE A 39 -5.26 15.02 -14.87
N THR A 40 -4.30 15.74 -14.26
CA THR A 40 -4.03 17.16 -14.54
C THR A 40 -2.64 17.41 -15.13
N GLY A 41 -1.91 16.35 -15.46
CA GLY A 41 -0.52 16.42 -15.93
C GLY A 41 0.52 16.56 -14.81
N SER A 42 0.11 16.52 -13.53
CA SER A 42 1.03 16.64 -12.40
C SER A 42 0.46 15.98 -11.13
N VAL A 43 1.27 15.17 -10.46
CA VAL A 43 0.90 14.55 -9.16
C VAL A 43 0.55 15.61 -8.12
N THR A 44 1.31 16.72 -8.07
CA THR A 44 1.02 17.85 -7.18
C THR A 44 -0.37 18.45 -7.44
N ARG A 45 -0.70 18.69 -8.70
CA ARG A 45 -1.99 19.29 -9.09
C ARG A 45 -3.13 18.31 -8.82
N ASP A 46 -2.97 17.04 -9.06
CA ASP A 46 -3.98 16.02 -8.73
C ASP A 46 -4.31 16.04 -7.22
N LEU A 47 -3.28 16.04 -6.37
CA LEU A 47 -3.44 16.13 -4.91
C LEU A 47 -4.14 17.43 -4.46
N VAL A 48 -3.83 18.56 -5.11
CA VAL A 48 -4.40 19.87 -4.72
C VAL A 48 -5.82 20.06 -5.23
N LEU A 49 -6.08 19.68 -6.49
CA LEU A 49 -7.31 20.03 -7.19
C LEU A 49 -8.41 18.97 -7.10
N ILE A 50 -8.07 17.71 -6.79
CA ILE A 50 -9.04 16.60 -6.77
C ILE A 50 -9.16 16.07 -5.34
N ASP A 51 -10.28 16.36 -4.70
CA ASP A 51 -10.50 16.05 -3.27
C ASP A 51 -10.27 14.60 -2.91
N LYS A 52 -10.65 13.65 -3.78
CA LYS A 52 -10.48 12.22 -3.57
C LYS A 52 -9.04 11.72 -3.69
N VAL A 53 -8.16 12.44 -4.38
CA VAL A 53 -6.76 12.03 -4.54
C VAL A 53 -5.99 12.33 -3.27
N ILE A 54 -5.47 11.28 -2.61
CA ILE A 54 -4.71 11.38 -1.35
C ILE A 54 -3.25 10.99 -1.48
N GLY A 55 -2.81 10.53 -2.63
CA GLY A 55 -1.44 10.09 -2.88
C GLY A 55 -1.23 9.68 -4.33
N CYS A 56 -0.08 9.06 -4.58
CA CYS A 56 0.29 8.50 -5.87
C CYS A 56 0.65 7.01 -5.71
N LYS A 57 0.37 6.20 -6.74
CA LYS A 57 0.68 4.76 -6.77
C LYS A 57 1.84 4.48 -7.72
N ILE A 58 2.73 3.55 -7.30
CA ILE A 58 3.75 2.91 -8.16
C ILE A 58 3.95 1.44 -7.76
N ALA A 59 4.72 0.70 -8.56
CA ALA A 59 5.28 -0.60 -8.17
C ALA A 59 6.78 -0.48 -7.93
N MET A 60 7.26 -1.18 -6.90
CA MET A 60 8.65 -1.25 -6.50
C MET A 60 9.07 -2.72 -6.38
N SER A 61 10.33 -3.02 -6.73
CA SER A 61 10.85 -4.40 -6.63
C SER A 61 9.96 -5.44 -7.35
N ASP A 62 9.39 -5.05 -8.47
CA ASP A 62 8.45 -5.83 -9.28
C ASP A 62 8.81 -5.71 -10.77
N ASN A 63 8.81 -6.84 -11.49
CA ASN A 63 9.13 -6.89 -12.92
C ASN A 63 8.09 -6.18 -13.82
N ARG A 64 6.94 -5.77 -13.27
CA ARG A 64 5.94 -4.96 -13.94
C ARG A 64 6.11 -3.46 -13.64
N GLY A 65 7.06 -3.10 -12.80
CA GLY A 65 7.39 -1.70 -12.49
C GLY A 65 8.29 -1.06 -13.55
N SER A 66 8.58 0.22 -13.39
CA SER A 66 9.43 1.01 -14.29
C SER A 66 10.89 1.05 -13.90
N TYR A 67 11.29 0.35 -12.84
CA TYR A 67 12.67 0.39 -12.29
C TYR A 67 13.19 1.83 -12.12
N PRO A 68 12.52 2.67 -11.32
CA PRO A 68 12.86 4.08 -11.25
C PRO A 68 14.26 4.31 -10.70
N THR A 69 14.97 5.28 -11.27
CA THR A 69 16.18 5.80 -10.68
C THR A 69 15.87 6.57 -9.38
N ALA A 70 16.85 6.73 -8.50
CA ALA A 70 16.69 7.55 -7.30
C ALA A 70 16.20 8.97 -7.60
N GLN A 71 16.64 9.55 -8.72
CA GLN A 71 16.23 10.88 -9.14
C GLN A 71 14.74 10.96 -9.54
N GLU A 72 14.24 9.99 -10.30
CA GLU A 72 12.83 9.92 -10.68
C GLU A 72 11.95 9.67 -9.47
N PHE A 73 12.40 8.80 -8.57
CA PHE A 73 11.70 8.48 -7.33
C PHE A 73 11.58 9.72 -6.43
N ILE A 74 12.68 10.47 -6.21
CA ILE A 74 12.67 11.70 -5.43
C ILE A 74 11.83 12.80 -6.07
N LYS A 75 11.87 12.96 -7.39
CA LYS A 75 11.00 13.93 -8.08
C LYS A 75 9.53 13.65 -7.81
N THR A 76 9.12 12.39 -7.87
CA THR A 76 7.75 11.98 -7.57
C THR A 76 7.39 12.24 -6.10
N LEU A 77 8.26 11.84 -5.17
CA LEU A 77 8.09 12.10 -3.74
C LEU A 77 7.97 13.60 -3.42
N THR A 78 8.77 14.44 -4.10
CA THR A 78 8.71 15.89 -3.95
C THR A 78 7.36 16.45 -4.39
N GLN A 79 6.83 16.00 -5.53
CA GLN A 79 5.50 16.39 -5.99
C GLN A 79 4.41 16.00 -4.98
N ILE A 80 4.48 14.79 -4.45
CA ILE A 80 3.56 14.27 -3.44
C ILE A 80 3.62 15.11 -2.16
N ARG A 81 4.84 15.40 -1.68
CA ARG A 81 5.05 16.21 -0.49
C ARG A 81 4.46 17.61 -0.64
N ILE A 82 4.76 18.29 -1.74
CA ILE A 82 4.22 19.64 -2.02
C ILE A 82 2.69 19.59 -2.08
N GLY A 83 2.14 18.65 -2.85
CA GLY A 83 0.69 18.50 -2.99
C GLY A 83 -0.01 18.20 -1.67
N GLY A 84 0.54 17.29 -0.87
CA GLY A 84 0.03 16.94 0.45
C GLY A 84 0.05 18.11 1.43
N MET A 85 1.13 18.88 1.45
CA MET A 85 1.26 20.09 2.31
C MET A 85 0.23 21.15 1.94
N ILE A 86 0.06 21.47 0.65
CA ILE A 86 -0.87 22.49 0.18
C ILE A 86 -2.33 22.07 0.45
N SER A 87 -2.67 20.80 0.15
CA SER A 87 -4.04 20.29 0.28
C SER A 87 -4.41 19.82 1.69
N LYS A 88 -3.45 19.78 2.61
CA LYS A 88 -3.59 19.19 3.96
C LYS A 88 -4.06 17.73 3.94
N LYS A 89 -3.67 16.98 2.91
CA LYS A 89 -3.92 15.55 2.76
C LYS A 89 -2.71 14.74 3.24
N GLY A 90 -2.85 13.42 3.35
CA GLY A 90 -1.75 12.53 3.70
C GLY A 90 -0.55 12.68 2.76
N GLY A 91 -0.81 12.70 1.46
CA GLY A 91 0.23 12.88 0.45
C GLY A 91 1.27 11.78 0.52
N VAL A 92 0.87 10.53 0.23
CA VAL A 92 1.75 9.36 0.31
C VAL A 92 2.05 8.78 -1.07
N LEU A 93 3.25 8.22 -1.21
CA LEU A 93 3.59 7.35 -2.33
C LEU A 93 3.24 5.91 -1.94
N HIS A 94 2.12 5.42 -2.44
CA HIS A 94 1.66 4.05 -2.19
C HIS A 94 2.38 3.08 -3.14
N MET A 95 3.15 2.15 -2.58
CA MET A 95 4.06 1.31 -3.33
C MET A 95 3.65 -0.16 -3.24
N HIS A 96 3.27 -0.74 -4.39
CA HIS A 96 3.18 -2.20 -4.51
C HIS A 96 4.59 -2.78 -4.38
N MET A 97 4.85 -3.54 -3.34
CA MET A 97 6.13 -4.23 -3.14
C MET A 97 6.08 -5.60 -3.81
N GLY A 98 6.94 -5.78 -4.80
CA GLY A 98 7.09 -7.04 -5.52
C GLY A 98 8.02 -8.03 -4.81
N GLY A 99 8.48 -9.05 -5.55
CA GLY A 99 9.30 -10.15 -5.04
C GLY A 99 10.76 -10.14 -5.50
N LEU A 100 11.25 -9.04 -6.11
CA LEU A 100 12.63 -8.95 -6.56
C LEU A 100 13.61 -8.80 -5.39
N ALA A 101 14.90 -8.99 -5.66
CA ALA A 101 15.93 -9.04 -4.63
C ALA A 101 16.19 -7.69 -3.94
N ASP A 102 15.97 -6.58 -4.64
CA ASP A 102 16.23 -5.21 -4.20
C ASP A 102 15.25 -4.68 -3.13
N LYS A 103 14.09 -5.31 -2.97
CA LYS A 103 13.08 -5.02 -1.91
C LYS A 103 12.97 -3.53 -1.54
N PHE A 104 13.54 -3.13 -0.39
CA PHE A 104 13.52 -1.77 0.15
C PHE A 104 14.78 -0.94 -0.16
N ASP A 105 15.73 -1.45 -0.94
CA ASP A 105 17.05 -0.81 -1.13
C ASP A 105 16.94 0.64 -1.60
N LEU A 106 16.11 0.91 -2.64
CA LEU A 106 15.91 2.27 -3.14
C LEU A 106 15.25 3.18 -2.10
N ILE A 107 14.31 2.65 -1.31
CA ILE A 107 13.63 3.39 -0.24
C ILE A 107 14.64 3.79 0.83
N PHE A 108 15.46 2.84 1.31
CA PHE A 108 16.48 3.11 2.31
C PHE A 108 17.56 4.09 1.81
N SER A 109 18.00 3.96 0.56
CA SER A 109 18.96 4.89 -0.03
C SER A 109 18.42 6.31 -0.07
N VAL A 110 17.17 6.50 -0.49
CA VAL A 110 16.56 7.84 -0.57
C VAL A 110 16.34 8.45 0.81
N ILE A 111 15.94 7.66 1.80
CA ILE A 111 15.82 8.13 3.17
C ILE A 111 17.18 8.56 3.71
N LYS A 112 18.23 7.76 3.49
CA LYS A 112 19.57 7.99 3.99
C LYS A 112 20.26 9.16 3.27
N ASP A 113 20.31 9.10 1.93
CA ASP A 113 21.16 9.98 1.13
C ASP A 113 20.54 11.36 0.89
N TYR A 114 19.20 11.43 0.90
CA TYR A 114 18.44 12.67 0.67
C TYR A 114 17.66 13.16 1.88
N SER A 115 17.76 12.46 3.02
CA SER A 115 17.03 12.80 4.25
C SER A 115 15.54 12.96 4.03
N PHE A 116 14.95 12.15 3.11
CA PHE A 116 13.53 12.26 2.80
C PHE A 116 12.68 11.71 3.95
N PRO A 117 11.62 12.43 4.38
CA PRO A 117 10.84 12.01 5.53
C PRO A 117 10.09 10.68 5.30
N VAL A 118 10.22 9.76 6.24
CA VAL A 118 9.69 8.37 6.16
C VAL A 118 8.17 8.30 6.01
N ASN A 119 7.44 9.29 6.51
CA ASN A 119 5.97 9.32 6.49
C ASN A 119 5.34 9.48 5.11
N TYR A 120 6.12 9.77 4.08
CA TYR A 120 5.63 9.84 2.70
C TYR A 120 5.64 8.51 1.95
N PHE A 121 6.25 7.48 2.52
CA PHE A 121 6.33 6.15 1.91
C PHE A 121 5.25 5.22 2.46
N SER A 122 4.50 4.58 1.58
CA SER A 122 3.38 3.69 1.88
C SER A 122 3.55 2.32 1.20
N PRO A 123 4.49 1.49 1.67
CA PRO A 123 4.67 0.17 1.09
C PRO A 123 3.51 -0.77 1.48
N THR A 124 2.95 -1.47 0.49
CA THR A 124 1.93 -2.52 0.68
C THR A 124 2.45 -3.89 0.24
N HIS A 125 1.76 -4.96 0.60
CA HIS A 125 2.14 -6.36 0.43
C HIS A 125 3.40 -6.75 1.21
N CYS A 126 3.72 -6.04 2.28
CA CYS A 126 4.97 -6.18 3.02
C CYS A 126 5.19 -7.58 3.64
N ALA A 127 4.12 -8.36 3.88
CA ALA A 127 4.20 -9.74 4.38
C ALA A 127 4.15 -10.79 3.26
N ARG A 128 4.47 -10.45 2.01
CA ARG A 128 4.44 -11.39 0.89
C ARG A 128 5.45 -12.53 1.07
N THR A 129 6.70 -12.21 1.40
CA THR A 129 7.73 -13.18 1.78
C THR A 129 8.33 -12.79 3.13
N LYS A 130 9.00 -13.75 3.79
CA LYS A 130 9.63 -13.51 5.09
C LYS A 130 10.71 -12.42 5.00
N GLU A 131 11.55 -12.48 3.97
CA GLU A 131 12.66 -11.53 3.76
C GLU A 131 12.12 -10.11 3.52
N LEU A 132 11.04 -9.97 2.73
CA LEU A 132 10.40 -8.68 2.51
C LEU A 132 9.80 -8.13 3.82
N PHE A 133 9.21 -9.00 4.64
CA PHE A 133 8.62 -8.58 5.91
C PHE A 133 9.69 -8.15 6.92
N ASP A 134 10.83 -8.85 6.96
CA ASP A 134 11.97 -8.46 7.80
C ASP A 134 12.50 -7.06 7.43
N GLU A 135 12.60 -6.75 6.13
CA GLU A 135 12.97 -5.40 5.65
C GLU A 135 11.89 -4.35 5.98
N ALA A 136 10.62 -4.72 5.83
CA ALA A 136 9.50 -3.84 6.19
C ALA A 136 9.49 -3.51 7.70
N ILE A 137 9.82 -4.46 8.57
CA ILE A 137 9.98 -4.22 10.01
C ILE A 137 11.15 -3.27 10.28
N LYS A 138 12.26 -3.38 9.55
CA LYS A 138 13.38 -2.40 9.65
C LYS A 138 12.92 -1.00 9.25
N PHE A 139 12.19 -0.88 8.13
CA PHE A 139 11.61 0.38 7.69
C PHE A 139 10.65 0.97 8.74
N GLN A 140 9.83 0.14 9.36
CA GLN A 140 8.91 0.57 10.41
C GLN A 140 9.63 1.09 11.65
N LYS A 141 10.79 0.49 12.03
CA LYS A 141 11.63 0.97 13.13
C LYS A 141 12.22 2.37 12.86
N MET A 142 12.32 2.79 11.61
CA MET A 142 12.67 4.17 11.23
C MET A 142 11.50 5.15 11.34
N GLY A 143 10.30 4.69 11.72
CA GLY A 143 9.10 5.50 11.88
C GLY A 143 8.12 5.40 10.71
N GLY A 144 8.32 4.49 9.77
CA GLY A 144 7.41 4.24 8.64
C GLY A 144 6.14 3.51 9.04
N TYR A 145 5.13 3.58 8.19
CA TYR A 145 3.97 2.69 8.20
C TYR A 145 4.15 1.61 7.14
N ILE A 146 3.71 0.40 7.44
CA ILE A 146 3.70 -0.70 6.47
C ILE A 146 2.29 -1.27 6.36
N ASP A 147 1.94 -1.71 5.16
CA ASP A 147 0.67 -2.38 4.90
C ASP A 147 0.89 -3.85 4.54
N ILE A 148 0.04 -4.72 5.08
CA ILE A 148 0.02 -6.14 4.77
C ILE A 148 -1.29 -6.50 4.08
N THR A 149 -1.25 -7.45 3.16
CA THR A 149 -2.43 -7.86 2.38
C THR A 149 -2.98 -9.16 2.93
N SER A 150 -4.26 -9.16 3.28
CA SER A 150 -4.91 -10.27 3.98
C SER A 150 -4.88 -11.61 3.24
N GLY A 151 -4.89 -11.59 1.90
CA GLY A 151 -4.75 -12.78 1.06
C GLY A 151 -3.37 -12.96 0.41
N GLY A 152 -2.35 -12.20 0.80
CA GLY A 152 -1.12 -12.04 0.04
C GLY A 152 0.18 -12.61 0.64
N SER A 153 0.14 -13.33 1.74
CA SER A 153 1.34 -13.93 2.34
C SER A 153 1.64 -15.29 1.71
N GLN A 154 2.92 -15.53 1.40
CA GLN A 154 3.44 -16.76 0.79
C GLN A 154 4.28 -17.60 1.76
N PHE A 155 4.70 -17.06 2.91
CA PHE A 155 5.57 -17.77 3.85
C PHE A 155 4.82 -18.34 5.07
N ALA A 156 3.66 -17.80 5.42
CA ALA A 156 2.83 -18.28 6.52
C ALA A 156 1.40 -17.74 6.39
N PRO A 157 0.39 -18.36 7.00
CA PRO A 157 -0.90 -17.72 7.23
C PRO A 157 -0.72 -16.34 7.88
N LEU A 158 -1.48 -15.32 7.43
CA LEU A 158 -1.14 -13.94 7.79
C LEU A 158 -1.20 -13.66 9.30
N HIS A 159 -2.09 -14.33 10.06
CA HIS A 159 -2.10 -14.22 11.52
C HIS A 159 -0.80 -14.73 12.18
N GLU A 160 -0.18 -15.77 11.63
CA GLU A 160 1.13 -16.27 12.08
C GLU A 160 2.25 -15.31 11.67
N ALA A 161 2.18 -14.74 10.46
CA ALA A 161 3.10 -13.69 10.03
C ALA A 161 3.04 -12.47 10.95
N ILE A 162 1.85 -12.05 11.40
CA ILE A 162 1.68 -10.97 12.38
C ILE A 162 2.33 -11.36 13.71
N ALA A 163 2.11 -12.60 14.20
CA ALA A 163 2.73 -13.08 15.44
C ALA A 163 4.26 -13.09 15.34
N TYR A 164 4.81 -13.56 14.20
CA TYR A 164 6.23 -13.50 13.90
C TYR A 164 6.75 -12.05 13.92
N GLY A 165 6.03 -11.13 13.25
CA GLY A 165 6.40 -9.72 13.22
C GLY A 165 6.45 -9.10 14.62
N LEU A 166 5.45 -9.35 15.46
CA LEU A 166 5.40 -8.85 16.85
C LEU A 166 6.59 -9.37 17.67
N ALA A 167 6.96 -10.64 17.52
CA ALA A 167 8.13 -11.22 18.16
C ALA A 167 9.46 -10.61 17.68
N ASN A 168 9.49 -10.01 16.47
CA ASN A 168 10.65 -9.37 15.85
C ASN A 168 10.63 -7.83 15.91
N GLY A 169 9.73 -7.25 16.72
CA GLY A 169 9.69 -5.82 16.98
C GLY A 169 8.81 -5.01 16.04
N LEU A 170 7.86 -5.66 15.37
CA LEU A 170 6.78 -4.98 14.64
C LEU A 170 5.99 -4.08 15.59
N ASN A 171 5.79 -2.83 15.20
CA ASN A 171 4.94 -1.89 15.92
C ASN A 171 3.51 -1.94 15.37
N LEU A 172 2.59 -2.45 16.16
CA LEU A 172 1.19 -2.60 15.77
C LEU A 172 0.49 -1.26 15.44
N GLU A 173 0.87 -0.16 16.08
CA GLU A 173 0.28 1.16 15.82
C GLU A 173 0.66 1.75 14.45
N ARG A 174 1.67 1.17 13.80
CA ARG A 174 2.14 1.55 12.46
C ARG A 174 1.92 0.46 11.42
N LEU A 175 1.15 -0.56 11.77
CA LEU A 175 0.74 -1.63 10.87
C LEU A 175 -0.66 -1.33 10.35
N THR A 176 -0.83 -1.36 9.03
CA THR A 176 -2.14 -1.37 8.37
C THR A 176 -2.37 -2.71 7.66
N MET A 177 -3.61 -3.03 7.39
CA MET A 177 -3.99 -4.22 6.65
C MET A 177 -5.06 -3.88 5.61
N SER A 178 -4.85 -4.37 4.40
CA SER A 178 -5.78 -4.23 3.27
C SER A 178 -6.06 -5.57 2.62
N SER A 179 -7.18 -5.67 1.90
CA SER A 179 -7.57 -6.91 1.21
C SER A 179 -7.00 -7.02 -0.20
N ASP A 180 -6.56 -5.91 -0.80
CA ASP A 180 -6.34 -5.80 -2.24
C ASP A 180 -7.61 -6.22 -3.04
N GLY A 181 -8.78 -5.95 -2.46
CA GLY A 181 -10.09 -6.36 -2.98
C GLY A 181 -10.30 -5.96 -4.44
N ASN A 182 -10.88 -6.84 -5.23
CA ASN A 182 -11.01 -6.75 -6.68
C ASN A 182 -9.68 -6.73 -7.45
N GLY A 183 -8.54 -6.91 -6.79
CA GLY A 183 -7.25 -7.12 -7.42
C GLY A 183 -7.19 -8.47 -8.14
N SER A 184 -6.43 -8.54 -9.23
CA SER A 184 -6.23 -9.79 -9.98
C SER A 184 -5.33 -10.74 -9.19
N VAL A 185 -5.81 -11.96 -8.94
CA VAL A 185 -5.05 -13.03 -8.29
C VAL A 185 -4.73 -14.09 -9.34
N PRO A 186 -3.46 -14.29 -9.70
CA PRO A 186 -3.08 -15.31 -10.68
C PRO A 186 -3.37 -16.70 -10.12
N ARG A 187 -3.86 -17.59 -10.99
CA ARG A 187 -4.09 -19.01 -10.70
C ARG A 187 -3.13 -19.85 -11.51
N PHE A 188 -2.45 -20.76 -10.86
CA PHE A 188 -1.48 -21.66 -11.47
C PHE A 188 -1.98 -23.10 -11.37
N ASP A 189 -1.64 -23.94 -12.36
CA ASP A 189 -1.87 -25.38 -12.32
C ASP A 189 -0.78 -26.11 -11.48
N GLU A 190 -0.88 -27.43 -11.45
CA GLU A 190 0.05 -28.31 -10.72
C GLU A 190 1.51 -28.20 -11.23
N ASN A 191 1.69 -27.75 -12.47
CA ASN A 191 3.00 -27.58 -13.10
C ASN A 191 3.53 -26.14 -12.97
N GLY A 192 2.78 -25.25 -12.30
CA GLY A 192 3.14 -23.84 -12.14
C GLY A 192 2.84 -22.97 -13.37
N ALA A 193 2.07 -23.48 -14.35
CA ALA A 193 1.64 -22.68 -15.50
C ALA A 193 0.42 -21.82 -15.14
N LEU A 194 0.41 -20.55 -15.60
CA LEU A 194 -0.69 -19.64 -15.38
C LEU A 194 -1.93 -20.12 -16.16
N VAL A 195 -2.98 -20.50 -15.45
CA VAL A 195 -4.24 -20.99 -16.05
C VAL A 195 -5.39 -19.97 -16.01
N GLY A 196 -5.17 -18.83 -15.35
CA GLY A 196 -6.17 -17.76 -15.32
C GLY A 196 -5.98 -16.81 -14.15
N TYR A 197 -6.99 -15.96 -13.94
CA TYR A 197 -7.02 -15.00 -12.85
C TYR A 197 -8.30 -15.15 -12.04
N GLY A 198 -8.17 -15.03 -10.73
CA GLY A 198 -9.27 -14.80 -9.79
C GLY A 198 -9.38 -13.34 -9.42
N CYS A 199 -10.32 -13.06 -8.53
CA CYS A 199 -10.54 -11.76 -7.92
C CYS A 199 -10.29 -11.87 -6.42
N ALA A 200 -9.50 -10.96 -5.85
CA ALA A 200 -9.29 -10.91 -4.41
C ALA A 200 -10.59 -10.52 -3.69
N SER A 201 -10.90 -11.23 -2.59
CA SER A 201 -12.06 -10.93 -1.76
C SER A 201 -11.74 -9.91 -0.67
N CYS A 202 -12.68 -9.02 -0.38
CA CYS A 202 -12.59 -8.14 0.77
C CYS A 202 -12.83 -8.86 2.11
N GLU A 203 -13.44 -10.04 2.09
CA GLU A 203 -13.75 -10.84 3.28
C GLU A 203 -12.51 -11.36 4.00
N THR A 204 -11.39 -11.53 3.28
CA THR A 204 -10.12 -12.01 3.83
C THR A 204 -9.61 -11.15 4.99
N ASN A 205 -9.95 -9.86 5.03
CA ASN A 205 -9.63 -8.99 6.17
C ASN A 205 -10.32 -9.48 7.46
N LEU A 206 -11.60 -9.85 7.38
CA LEU A 206 -12.35 -10.37 8.54
C LEU A 206 -11.80 -11.71 8.99
N GLU A 207 -11.46 -12.60 8.06
CA GLU A 207 -10.86 -13.90 8.35
C GLU A 207 -9.56 -13.77 9.13
N VAL A 208 -8.68 -12.85 8.73
CA VAL A 208 -7.41 -12.60 9.44
C VAL A 208 -7.66 -12.02 10.84
N ILE A 209 -8.60 -11.08 10.99
CA ILE A 209 -8.97 -10.54 12.30
C ILE A 209 -9.46 -11.66 13.23
N GLN A 210 -10.40 -12.50 12.75
CA GLN A 210 -10.92 -13.62 13.51
C GLN A 210 -9.82 -14.60 13.91
N ALA A 211 -8.89 -14.92 12.99
CA ALA A 211 -7.77 -15.79 13.27
C ALA A 211 -6.83 -15.19 14.34
N CYS A 212 -6.48 -13.90 14.24
CA CYS A 212 -5.66 -13.23 15.24
C CYS A 212 -6.28 -13.26 16.64
N VAL A 213 -7.59 -13.03 16.75
CA VAL A 213 -8.31 -13.02 18.04
C VAL A 213 -8.45 -14.44 18.58
N LYS A 214 -8.87 -15.40 17.75
CA LYS A 214 -9.04 -16.80 18.13
C LYS A 214 -7.73 -17.42 18.65
N ASN A 215 -6.63 -17.10 18.01
CA ASN A 215 -5.29 -17.57 18.41
C ASN A 215 -4.63 -16.70 19.51
N LYS A 216 -5.36 -15.73 20.08
CA LYS A 216 -4.87 -14.84 21.15
C LYS A 216 -3.61 -14.04 20.78
N ILE A 217 -3.41 -13.76 19.50
CA ILE A 217 -2.30 -12.94 19.01
C ILE A 217 -2.60 -11.46 19.27
N LEU A 218 -3.84 -11.04 19.00
CA LEU A 218 -4.34 -9.68 19.18
C LEU A 218 -5.69 -9.67 19.89
N THR A 219 -5.97 -8.61 20.61
CA THR A 219 -7.33 -8.28 21.08
C THR A 219 -8.17 -7.73 19.91
N ILE A 220 -9.50 -7.75 20.03
CA ILE A 220 -10.40 -7.19 19.01
C ILE A 220 -10.05 -5.73 18.66
N PRO A 221 -9.88 -4.81 19.64
CA PRO A 221 -9.50 -3.42 19.32
C PRO A 221 -8.16 -3.31 18.60
N GLN A 222 -7.18 -4.13 18.95
CA GLN A 222 -5.88 -4.17 18.29
C GLN A 222 -6.01 -4.64 16.83
N ALA A 223 -6.75 -5.72 16.58
CA ALA A 223 -6.94 -6.25 15.25
C ALA A 223 -7.71 -5.26 14.35
N LEU A 224 -8.78 -4.64 14.87
CA LEU A 224 -9.54 -3.62 14.13
C LEU A 224 -8.73 -2.35 13.87
N SER A 225 -7.76 -2.00 14.72
CA SER A 225 -6.95 -0.80 14.53
C SER A 225 -6.16 -0.82 13.22
N MET A 226 -5.78 -2.00 12.72
CA MET A 226 -5.04 -2.14 11.47
C MET A 226 -5.83 -1.69 10.23
N MET A 227 -7.16 -1.78 10.26
CA MET A 227 -8.03 -1.36 9.15
C MET A 227 -8.73 -0.02 9.38
N GLY A 228 -8.68 0.52 10.59
CA GLY A 228 -9.39 1.74 10.97
C GLY A 228 -8.44 2.83 11.47
N LYS A 229 -8.22 2.87 12.78
CA LYS A 229 -7.47 3.94 13.45
C LYS A 229 -6.09 4.19 12.85
N ASN A 230 -5.33 3.13 12.54
CA ASN A 230 -3.98 3.27 12.00
C ASN A 230 -4.01 3.87 10.59
N VAL A 231 -4.96 3.42 9.75
CA VAL A 231 -5.16 3.95 8.39
C VAL A 231 -5.55 5.43 8.44
N ALA A 232 -6.53 5.79 9.28
CA ALA A 232 -7.00 7.16 9.43
C ALA A 232 -5.87 8.10 9.91
N LYS A 233 -5.07 7.65 10.89
CA LYS A 233 -3.91 8.40 11.39
C LYS A 233 -2.85 8.58 10.30
N TYR A 234 -2.52 7.51 9.60
CA TYR A 234 -1.47 7.49 8.60
C TYR A 234 -1.82 8.37 7.38
N LEU A 235 -3.04 8.24 6.87
CA LEU A 235 -3.50 8.95 5.68
C LEU A 235 -4.08 10.34 5.99
N ASN A 236 -4.01 10.79 7.25
CA ASN A 236 -4.59 12.06 7.70
C ASN A 236 -6.09 12.17 7.39
N LEU A 237 -6.84 11.11 7.67
CA LEU A 237 -8.29 11.02 7.43
C LEU A 237 -9.13 11.22 8.71
N ASN A 238 -8.51 11.59 9.83
CA ASN A 238 -9.23 11.82 11.08
C ASN A 238 -10.25 12.97 10.92
N GLY A 239 -11.53 12.66 11.17
CA GLY A 239 -12.62 13.63 11.05
C GLY A 239 -13.09 13.91 9.61
N LYS A 240 -12.77 13.02 8.68
CA LYS A 240 -13.23 13.10 7.28
C LYS A 240 -14.20 11.98 6.95
#